data_02be7c05aee2f4643cde7dc514f16c99
#
_entry.id   02be7c05aee2f4643cde7dc514f16c99
#
_cell.length_a   1.000
_cell.length_b   1.000
_cell.length_c   1.000
_cell.angle_alpha   90.00
_cell.angle_beta   90.00
_cell.angle_gamma   90.00
#
_symmetry.space_group_name_H-M   'P 1'
#
loop_
_entity.id
_entity.type
_entity.pdbx_description
1 polymer ?
#
loop_
_entity_poly.entity_id
_entity_poly.type
_entity_poly.pdbx_seq_one_letter_code
_entity_poly.pdbx_strand_id
1 'polypeptide(L)'
;MMSWPTVRWRYAGSVLSGLLMVASFPGLRWNFLVWVAIAPLLVALTAAPHLRQAFALGYITGVAFMAGSCYWLVYVMQRYGHLEAVLSVGVVALLALIFALFFAGFGLAVGWAAQRSPGWGLMLSPFAWVAAELARTYLITGFPWNLLGYAVAADGLRQLASVTAVYGLSFLAVATSAVLVAVWRSGGPAGRRNLWLAASRAAGWIVLLLIANRLLTPPVVKSGSDLAYLLQPNVPLDEWVQEKWAPWRDPRPLNQLVTASLDAVRSEMHAPANGVPSQGSAPGLTPGSTASGEYASTVDAAPMRVVVWAENPAPFYFARDPVFTTTMTALARQAQAYVVFNTVTFAGADYTLPKNSAIVLGPTGLQLLQYDKIHLVPFGEYVPAWAFPGKIGKITAQVGDFVPGSEYRTASSPKGGIGVFICYEDIFPQLVRRLTPAGPGVLVTISDDSWYDDSPAAGQHLETARFRAIENRRYLLRATNDGITTVIDPYGRIVESLPRHVERVLSARFAFVKESTFYTRHGDVFAWLCVAVTTLMLGRLVLKSNSKQETREP
;
A
#
# COMPACT_ATOMS: atom_id res chain seq x y z
N MET A 1 44.95 8.48 -6.32
CA MET A 1 43.83 9.25 -5.70
C MET A 1 42.65 9.14 -6.64
N MET A 2 41.62 8.32 -6.32
CA MET A 2 40.36 8.45 -7.03
C MET A 2 39.84 9.85 -6.70
N SER A 3 39.79 10.74 -7.68
CA SER A 3 39.21 12.07 -7.52
C SER A 3 37.74 11.87 -7.10
N TRP A 4 37.37 12.34 -5.92
CA TRP A 4 35.98 12.36 -5.48
C TRP A 4 35.12 13.06 -6.52
N PRO A 5 33.92 12.57 -6.77
CA PRO A 5 33.07 13.17 -7.78
C PRO A 5 32.92 14.66 -7.56
N THR A 6 33.11 15.44 -8.62
CA THR A 6 32.87 16.88 -8.60
C THR A 6 31.45 17.18 -8.08
N VAL A 7 31.16 18.41 -7.69
CA VAL A 7 29.83 18.81 -7.20
C VAL A 7 28.71 18.33 -8.14
N ARG A 8 28.93 18.41 -9.45
CA ARG A 8 27.95 17.96 -10.46
C ARG A 8 27.58 16.46 -10.34
N TRP A 9 28.56 15.59 -10.08
CA TRP A 9 28.32 14.14 -9.94
C TRP A 9 27.49 13.79 -8.70
N ARG A 10 27.59 14.58 -7.61
CA ARG A 10 26.76 14.37 -6.42
C ARG A 10 25.28 14.62 -6.73
N TYR A 11 24.97 15.72 -7.42
CA TYR A 11 23.59 16.02 -7.84
C TYR A 11 23.06 15.00 -8.85
N ALA A 12 23.89 14.58 -9.84
CA ALA A 12 23.52 13.52 -10.77
C ALA A 12 23.23 12.20 -10.04
N GLY A 13 24.02 11.83 -9.02
CA GLY A 13 23.78 10.66 -8.18
C GLY A 13 22.46 10.74 -7.41
N SER A 14 22.08 11.94 -6.94
CA SER A 14 20.79 12.16 -6.26
C SER A 14 19.60 11.97 -7.20
N VAL A 15 19.66 12.55 -8.40
CA VAL A 15 18.64 12.34 -9.44
C VAL A 15 18.56 10.85 -9.82
N LEU A 16 19.72 10.21 -10.04
CA LEU A 16 19.78 8.78 -10.36
C LEU A 16 19.13 7.91 -9.29
N SER A 17 19.36 8.20 -8.00
CA SER A 17 18.68 7.46 -6.91
C SER A 17 17.17 7.60 -6.98
N GLY A 18 16.66 8.81 -7.22
CA GLY A 18 15.22 9.03 -7.40
C GLY A 18 14.65 8.22 -8.56
N LEU A 19 15.33 8.22 -9.71
CA LEU A 19 14.91 7.47 -10.90
C LEU A 19 14.99 5.95 -10.71
N LEU A 20 16.03 5.45 -10.04
CA LEU A 20 16.16 4.02 -9.72
C LEU A 20 15.04 3.57 -8.78
N MET A 21 14.65 4.40 -7.81
CA MET A 21 13.48 4.12 -6.97
C MET A 21 12.21 4.04 -7.82
N VAL A 22 11.94 5.01 -8.70
CA VAL A 22 10.78 4.98 -9.61
C VAL A 22 10.76 3.69 -10.43
N ALA A 23 11.90 3.31 -11.01
CA ALA A 23 12.01 2.12 -11.83
C ALA A 23 11.78 0.80 -11.06
N SER A 24 11.95 0.82 -9.74
CA SER A 24 11.72 -0.35 -8.88
C SER A 24 10.23 -0.68 -8.67
N PHE A 25 9.32 0.28 -8.90
CA PHE A 25 7.89 0.13 -8.70
C PHE A 25 7.13 -0.33 -9.95
N PRO A 26 5.83 -0.70 -9.82
CA PRO A 26 4.97 -0.94 -10.97
C PRO A 26 4.98 0.22 -11.97
N GLY A 27 5.08 -0.14 -13.22
CA GLY A 27 5.40 0.71 -14.36
C GLY A 27 6.54 0.04 -15.11
N LEU A 28 7.77 0.14 -14.63
CA LEU A 28 8.92 -0.59 -15.17
C LEU A 28 9.09 -1.98 -14.52
N ARG A 29 8.73 -2.12 -13.24
CA ARG A 29 8.84 -3.37 -12.46
C ARG A 29 10.26 -3.94 -12.37
N TRP A 30 11.28 -3.08 -12.40
CA TRP A 30 12.69 -3.48 -12.21
C TRP A 30 13.00 -3.61 -10.71
N ASN A 31 12.23 -4.47 -10.03
CA ASN A 31 12.25 -4.62 -8.57
C ASN A 31 13.65 -4.91 -7.99
N PHE A 32 14.55 -5.55 -8.77
CA PHE A 32 15.94 -5.81 -8.37
C PHE A 32 16.72 -4.51 -8.09
N LEU A 33 16.32 -3.39 -8.69
CA LEU A 33 16.97 -2.09 -8.48
C LEU A 33 16.78 -1.55 -7.06
N VAL A 34 15.75 -1.99 -6.32
CA VAL A 34 15.49 -1.53 -4.96
C VAL A 34 16.70 -1.71 -4.04
N TRP A 35 17.50 -2.76 -4.26
CA TRP A 35 18.68 -3.09 -3.46
C TRP A 35 19.85 -2.12 -3.65
N VAL A 36 19.86 -1.37 -4.75
CA VAL A 36 20.93 -0.44 -5.12
C VAL A 36 20.42 1.00 -5.30
N ALA A 37 19.10 1.21 -5.25
CA ALA A 37 18.48 2.49 -5.61
C ALA A 37 18.98 3.67 -4.76
N ILE A 38 19.29 3.43 -3.49
CA ILE A 38 19.77 4.48 -2.58
C ILE A 38 21.29 4.63 -2.60
N ALA A 39 22.03 3.70 -3.21
CA ALA A 39 23.49 3.72 -3.20
C ALA A 39 24.10 5.00 -3.82
N PRO A 40 23.64 5.54 -4.98
CA PRO A 40 24.18 6.78 -5.53
C PRO A 40 23.98 7.99 -4.59
N LEU A 41 22.81 8.07 -3.92
CA LEU A 41 22.56 9.10 -2.91
C LEU A 41 23.51 8.96 -1.71
N LEU A 42 23.71 7.74 -1.20
CA LEU A 42 24.61 7.50 -0.07
C LEU A 42 26.06 7.85 -0.39
N VAL A 43 26.52 7.56 -1.61
CA VAL A 43 27.84 8.01 -2.12
C VAL A 43 27.92 9.54 -2.06
N ALA A 44 26.89 10.22 -2.57
CA ALA A 44 26.85 11.69 -2.60
C ALA A 44 26.82 12.29 -1.18
N LEU A 45 25.98 11.75 -0.28
CA LEU A 45 25.85 12.23 1.10
C LEU A 45 27.12 12.03 1.92
N THR A 46 27.80 10.87 1.75
CA THR A 46 29.05 10.59 2.46
C THR A 46 30.23 11.43 1.97
N ALA A 47 30.07 12.15 0.85
CA ALA A 47 31.05 13.08 0.28
C ALA A 47 30.59 14.56 0.39
N ALA A 48 29.43 14.83 1.00
CA ALA A 48 28.91 16.18 1.11
C ALA A 48 29.71 17.01 2.16
N PRO A 49 30.30 18.14 1.78
CA PRO A 49 31.12 18.94 2.70
C PRO A 49 30.29 19.74 3.71
N HIS A 50 29.04 20.08 3.37
CA HIS A 50 28.17 20.93 4.17
C HIS A 50 26.76 20.36 4.29
N LEU A 51 26.09 20.63 5.41
CA LEU A 51 24.71 20.19 5.65
C LEU A 51 23.71 20.75 4.63
N ARG A 52 23.92 21.99 4.15
CA ARG A 52 23.09 22.56 3.07
C ARG A 52 23.13 21.71 1.81
N GLN A 53 24.30 21.16 1.46
CA GLN A 53 24.41 20.27 0.32
C GLN A 53 23.76 18.91 0.61
N ALA A 54 23.93 18.35 1.81
CA ALA A 54 23.28 17.11 2.19
C ALA A 54 21.74 17.23 2.15
N PHE A 55 21.20 18.36 2.62
CA PHE A 55 19.78 18.69 2.45
C PHE A 55 19.37 18.69 0.97
N ALA A 56 20.09 19.46 0.13
CA ALA A 56 19.77 19.58 -1.29
C ALA A 56 19.83 18.23 -2.03
N LEU A 57 20.80 17.37 -1.71
CA LEU A 57 20.94 16.04 -2.31
C LEU A 57 19.74 15.14 -1.96
N GLY A 58 19.35 15.08 -0.69
CA GLY A 58 18.14 14.37 -0.27
C GLY A 58 16.88 14.95 -0.92
N TYR A 59 16.74 16.28 -0.91
CA TYR A 59 15.60 16.99 -1.49
C TYR A 59 15.42 16.67 -2.98
N ILE A 60 16.50 16.76 -3.78
CA ILE A 60 16.48 16.46 -5.22
C ILE A 60 16.11 14.99 -5.47
N THR A 61 16.62 14.07 -4.66
CA THR A 61 16.21 12.66 -4.74
C THR A 61 14.71 12.51 -4.49
N GLY A 62 14.19 13.19 -3.47
CA GLY A 62 12.77 13.18 -3.15
C GLY A 62 11.91 13.76 -4.26
N VAL A 63 12.30 14.90 -4.84
CA VAL A 63 11.59 15.51 -5.98
C VAL A 63 11.55 14.55 -7.18
N ALA A 64 12.71 13.99 -7.57
CA ALA A 64 12.79 13.06 -8.69
C ALA A 64 11.93 11.81 -8.47
N PHE A 65 11.93 11.26 -7.24
CA PHE A 65 11.13 10.10 -6.88
C PHE A 65 9.64 10.42 -6.84
N MET A 66 9.23 11.47 -6.13
CA MET A 66 7.81 11.80 -5.98
C MET A 66 7.18 12.23 -7.30
N ALA A 67 7.86 13.06 -8.08
CA ALA A 67 7.39 13.46 -9.40
C ALA A 67 7.25 12.26 -10.35
N GLY A 68 8.25 11.38 -10.41
CA GLY A 68 8.23 10.20 -11.27
C GLY A 68 7.26 9.10 -10.80
N SER A 69 6.96 9.03 -9.50
CA SER A 69 6.10 8.01 -8.90
C SER A 69 4.63 8.40 -8.89
N CYS A 70 4.32 9.71 -8.80
CA CYS A 70 2.98 10.26 -8.65
C CYS A 70 2.52 11.10 -9.85
N TYR A 71 3.19 11.02 -11.01
CA TYR A 71 2.82 11.81 -12.20
C TYR A 71 1.37 11.56 -12.66
N TRP A 72 0.84 10.38 -12.37
CA TRP A 72 -0.54 9.99 -12.68
C TRP A 72 -1.59 10.93 -12.05
N LEU A 73 -1.24 11.62 -10.96
CA LEU A 73 -2.12 12.64 -10.37
C LEU A 73 -2.43 13.80 -11.32
N VAL A 74 -1.54 14.10 -12.30
CA VAL A 74 -1.80 15.10 -13.33
C VAL A 74 -3.05 14.71 -14.13
N TYR A 75 -3.13 13.44 -14.53
CA TYR A 75 -4.29 12.91 -15.23
C TYR A 75 -5.56 13.02 -14.39
N VAL A 76 -5.51 12.59 -13.12
CA VAL A 76 -6.66 12.70 -12.20
C VAL A 76 -7.18 14.14 -12.12
N MET A 77 -6.29 15.11 -11.98
CA MET A 77 -6.67 16.52 -11.87
C MET A 77 -7.24 17.08 -13.16
N GLN A 78 -6.74 16.67 -14.32
CA GLN A 78 -7.25 17.10 -15.61
C GLN A 78 -8.61 16.46 -15.92
N ARG A 79 -8.69 15.15 -15.79
CA ARG A 79 -9.87 14.38 -16.21
C ARG A 79 -11.06 14.60 -15.28
N TYR A 80 -10.83 14.56 -13.98
CA TYR A 80 -11.90 14.60 -12.96
C TYR A 80 -11.97 15.92 -12.20
N GLY A 81 -10.85 16.63 -12.11
CA GLY A 81 -10.80 17.96 -11.50
C GLY A 81 -11.06 19.09 -12.49
N HIS A 82 -11.14 18.79 -13.79
CA HIS A 82 -11.29 19.77 -14.86
C HIS A 82 -10.27 20.93 -14.79
N LEU A 83 -9.09 20.65 -14.20
CA LEU A 83 -8.01 21.63 -14.12
C LEU A 83 -7.23 21.68 -15.43
N GLU A 84 -6.81 22.86 -15.82
CA GLU A 84 -5.90 23.02 -16.96
C GLU A 84 -4.58 22.29 -16.74
N ALA A 85 -3.95 21.86 -17.83
CA ALA A 85 -2.72 21.04 -17.80
C ALA A 85 -1.59 21.70 -16.99
N VAL A 86 -1.37 23.00 -17.18
CA VAL A 86 -0.32 23.75 -16.48
C VAL A 86 -0.57 23.77 -14.97
N LEU A 87 -1.82 24.01 -14.56
CA LEU A 87 -2.19 24.02 -13.15
C LEU A 87 -2.08 22.63 -12.53
N SER A 88 -2.52 21.59 -13.23
CA SER A 88 -2.41 20.20 -12.78
C SER A 88 -0.94 19.78 -12.55
N VAL A 89 -0.05 20.11 -13.50
CA VAL A 89 1.40 19.87 -13.35
C VAL A 89 1.96 20.68 -12.17
N GLY A 90 1.54 21.95 -12.01
CA GLY A 90 1.96 22.81 -10.90
C GLY A 90 1.58 22.24 -9.54
N VAL A 91 0.36 21.71 -9.39
CA VAL A 91 -0.10 21.09 -8.13
C VAL A 91 0.68 19.81 -7.83
N VAL A 92 0.92 18.94 -8.81
CA VAL A 92 1.72 17.71 -8.64
C VAL A 92 3.18 18.05 -8.33
N ALA A 93 3.74 19.07 -8.98
CA ALA A 93 5.08 19.56 -8.65
C ALA A 93 5.15 20.09 -7.21
N LEU A 94 4.16 20.86 -6.76
CA LEU A 94 4.09 21.35 -5.38
C LEU A 94 4.01 20.17 -4.38
N LEU A 95 3.19 19.16 -4.66
CA LEU A 95 3.11 17.94 -3.86
C LEU A 95 4.47 17.24 -3.78
N ALA A 96 5.15 17.08 -4.92
CA ALA A 96 6.49 16.48 -4.95
C ALA A 96 7.50 17.29 -4.13
N LEU A 97 7.46 18.64 -4.21
CA LEU A 97 8.32 19.53 -3.42
C LEU A 97 8.06 19.40 -1.91
N ILE A 98 6.80 19.31 -1.49
CA ILE A 98 6.42 19.15 -0.07
C ILE A 98 6.91 17.79 0.45
N PHE A 99 6.60 16.70 -0.24
CA PHE A 99 7.02 15.36 0.22
C PHE A 99 8.53 15.13 0.10
N ALA A 100 9.23 15.83 -0.77
CA ALA A 100 10.70 15.82 -0.84
C ALA A 100 11.39 16.28 0.44
N LEU A 101 10.70 17.05 1.30
CA LEU A 101 11.24 17.47 2.59
C LEU A 101 11.57 16.30 3.54
N PHE A 102 10.83 15.18 3.46
CA PHE A 102 11.16 13.98 4.23
C PHE A 102 12.49 13.37 3.78
N PHE A 103 12.77 13.37 2.48
CA PHE A 103 14.05 12.91 1.91
C PHE A 103 15.18 13.90 2.23
N ALA A 104 14.88 15.20 2.29
CA ALA A 104 15.83 16.21 2.73
C ALA A 104 16.21 16.02 4.21
N GLY A 105 15.26 15.71 5.07
CA GLY A 105 15.50 15.34 6.47
C GLY A 105 16.40 14.10 6.61
N PHE A 106 16.17 13.08 5.81
CA PHE A 106 17.07 11.92 5.70
C PHE A 106 18.47 12.35 5.26
N GLY A 107 18.56 13.17 4.20
CA GLY A 107 19.84 13.71 3.72
C GLY A 107 20.61 14.47 4.78
N LEU A 108 19.93 15.32 5.56
CA LEU A 108 20.52 16.03 6.69
C LEU A 108 21.07 15.08 7.76
N ALA A 109 20.28 14.11 8.19
CA ALA A 109 20.68 13.18 9.25
C ALA A 109 21.91 12.36 8.86
N VAL A 110 21.87 11.76 7.65
CA VAL A 110 22.97 10.94 7.13
C VAL A 110 24.20 11.81 6.83
N GLY A 111 24.03 12.96 6.19
CA GLY A 111 25.13 13.89 5.89
C GLY A 111 25.81 14.39 7.14
N TRP A 112 25.06 14.74 8.19
CA TRP A 112 25.62 15.16 9.45
C TRP A 112 26.42 14.06 10.16
N ALA A 113 25.90 12.84 10.20
CA ALA A 113 26.65 11.70 10.72
C ALA A 113 27.90 11.40 9.86
N ALA A 114 27.81 11.53 8.53
CA ALA A 114 28.92 11.31 7.61
C ALA A 114 30.05 12.33 7.74
N GLN A 115 29.76 13.58 8.15
CA GLN A 115 30.80 14.58 8.45
C GLN A 115 31.71 14.17 9.62
N ARG A 116 31.26 13.32 10.52
CA ARG A 116 32.09 12.74 11.58
C ARG A 116 32.91 11.55 11.08
N SER A 117 32.27 10.67 10.35
CA SER A 117 32.87 9.56 9.61
C SER A 117 31.86 9.04 8.59
N PRO A 118 32.28 8.77 7.35
CA PRO A 118 31.41 8.16 6.35
C PRO A 118 30.73 6.86 6.85
N GLY A 119 31.42 6.07 7.66
CA GLY A 119 30.87 4.86 8.29
C GLY A 119 29.65 5.13 9.19
N TRP A 120 29.67 6.24 9.97
CA TRP A 120 28.53 6.63 10.79
C TRP A 120 27.30 7.00 9.94
N GLY A 121 27.51 7.72 8.81
CA GLY A 121 26.45 8.03 7.89
C GLY A 121 25.82 6.78 7.28
N LEU A 122 26.65 5.84 6.81
CA LEU A 122 26.17 4.58 6.25
C LEU A 122 25.42 3.72 7.28
N MET A 123 25.93 3.64 8.53
CA MET A 123 25.30 2.88 9.60
C MET A 123 23.96 3.49 10.03
N LEU A 124 23.84 4.81 10.04
CA LEU A 124 22.61 5.51 10.37
C LEU A 124 21.55 5.39 9.28
N SER A 125 21.96 5.27 8.01
CA SER A 125 21.07 5.45 6.86
C SER A 125 19.82 4.55 6.88
N PRO A 126 19.84 3.23 7.20
CA PRO A 126 18.62 2.43 7.20
C PRO A 126 17.62 2.87 8.30
N PHE A 127 18.12 3.27 9.46
CA PHE A 127 17.28 3.77 10.56
C PHE A 127 16.66 5.12 10.23
N ALA A 128 17.45 6.05 9.72
CA ALA A 128 16.99 7.38 9.31
C ALA A 128 15.99 7.32 8.14
N TRP A 129 16.15 6.36 7.23
CA TRP A 129 15.20 6.15 6.15
C TRP A 129 13.84 5.73 6.67
N VAL A 130 13.80 4.72 7.53
CA VAL A 130 12.55 4.25 8.15
C VAL A 130 11.90 5.36 8.97
N ALA A 131 12.68 6.15 9.71
CA ALA A 131 12.17 7.31 10.45
C ALA A 131 11.52 8.35 9.50
N ALA A 132 12.11 8.62 8.34
CA ALA A 132 11.56 9.53 7.34
C ALA A 132 10.28 8.96 6.70
N GLU A 133 10.23 7.66 6.40
CA GLU A 133 9.02 6.98 5.90
C GLU A 133 7.89 6.99 6.93
N LEU A 134 8.20 6.73 8.21
CA LEU A 134 7.21 6.80 9.28
C LEU A 134 6.65 8.23 9.42
N ALA A 135 7.52 9.23 9.38
CA ALA A 135 7.09 10.64 9.39
C ALA A 135 6.17 10.95 8.22
N ARG A 136 6.47 10.47 7.00
CA ARG A 136 5.64 10.64 5.81
C ARG A 136 4.29 9.92 5.93
N THR A 137 4.22 8.84 6.70
CA THR A 137 2.98 8.10 6.94
C THR A 137 2.04 8.82 7.90
N TYR A 138 2.57 9.59 8.86
CA TYR A 138 1.76 10.17 9.93
C TYR A 138 1.62 11.69 9.89
N LEU A 139 2.58 12.42 9.31
CA LEU A 139 2.55 13.88 9.31
C LEU A 139 1.70 14.45 8.18
N ILE A 140 1.14 15.63 8.41
CA ILE A 140 0.22 16.35 7.51
C ILE A 140 -1.09 15.56 7.43
N THR A 141 -1.39 14.89 6.31
CA THR A 141 -2.53 13.96 6.17
C THR A 141 -2.06 12.51 6.10
N GLY A 142 -0.75 12.29 6.04
CA GLY A 142 -0.14 11.01 5.73
C GLY A 142 -0.20 10.68 4.23
N PHE A 143 0.94 10.23 3.69
CA PHE A 143 1.00 9.76 2.30
C PHE A 143 2.03 8.62 2.17
N PRO A 144 1.73 7.41 2.70
CA PRO A 144 2.62 6.24 2.62
C PRO A 144 2.60 5.56 1.23
N TRP A 145 2.27 6.29 0.16
CA TRP A 145 2.31 5.80 -1.21
C TRP A 145 3.75 5.48 -1.61
N ASN A 146 3.98 4.28 -2.16
CA ASN A 146 5.30 3.82 -2.60
C ASN A 146 6.40 3.97 -1.52
N LEU A 147 6.18 3.45 -0.30
CA LEU A 147 7.28 3.19 0.63
C LEU A 147 8.24 2.17 0.01
N LEU A 148 9.54 2.38 0.19
CA LEU A 148 10.57 1.64 -0.56
C LEU A 148 10.43 0.11 -0.45
N GLY A 149 9.99 -0.36 0.71
CA GLY A 149 9.78 -1.78 0.98
C GLY A 149 8.73 -2.46 0.08
N TYR A 150 7.76 -1.71 -0.46
CA TYR A 150 6.77 -2.26 -1.39
C TYR A 150 7.41 -2.73 -2.71
N ALA A 151 8.56 -2.20 -3.09
CA ALA A 151 9.29 -2.63 -4.26
C ALA A 151 10.04 -3.97 -4.09
N VAL A 152 10.16 -4.49 -2.87
CA VAL A 152 10.83 -5.78 -2.62
C VAL A 152 9.97 -6.93 -3.11
N ALA A 153 10.45 -7.65 -4.13
CA ALA A 153 9.70 -8.75 -4.77
C ALA A 153 10.03 -10.14 -4.22
N ALA A 154 10.98 -10.26 -3.28
CA ALA A 154 11.42 -11.54 -2.72
C ALA A 154 10.38 -12.10 -1.73
N ASP A 155 9.67 -13.15 -2.12
CA ASP A 155 8.49 -13.67 -1.40
C ASP A 155 8.75 -14.07 0.04
N GLY A 156 9.91 -14.65 0.33
CA GLY A 156 10.31 -14.97 1.70
C GLY A 156 10.58 -13.71 2.52
N LEU A 157 11.35 -12.77 2.00
CA LEU A 157 11.66 -11.52 2.72
C LEU A 157 10.42 -10.68 2.97
N ARG A 158 9.45 -10.68 2.04
CA ARG A 158 8.15 -9.99 2.24
C ARG A 158 7.45 -10.43 3.53
N GLN A 159 7.67 -11.67 3.99
CA GLN A 159 7.05 -12.19 5.21
C GLN A 159 7.51 -11.46 6.47
N LEU A 160 8.63 -10.74 6.43
CA LEU A 160 9.06 -9.85 7.52
C LEU A 160 8.01 -8.76 7.81
N ALA A 161 7.18 -8.42 6.84
CA ALA A 161 6.11 -7.45 7.05
C ALA A 161 5.10 -7.89 8.13
N SER A 162 4.96 -9.19 8.39
CA SER A 162 4.16 -9.70 9.52
C SER A 162 4.73 -9.32 10.90
N VAL A 163 5.98 -8.85 10.95
CA VAL A 163 6.65 -8.40 12.19
C VAL A 163 6.90 -6.89 12.18
N THR A 164 7.37 -6.36 11.07
CA THR A 164 7.91 -5.00 10.95
C THR A 164 7.06 -4.06 10.10
N ALA A 165 5.92 -4.52 9.59
CA ALA A 165 5.26 -3.95 8.43
C ALA A 165 6.22 -3.81 7.23
N VAL A 166 5.87 -2.99 6.26
CA VAL A 166 6.70 -2.67 5.10
C VAL A 166 8.06 -2.05 5.48
N TYR A 167 8.15 -1.43 6.64
CA TYR A 167 9.33 -0.67 7.10
C TYR A 167 10.61 -1.53 7.24
N GLY A 168 10.46 -2.79 7.65
CA GLY A 168 11.62 -3.70 7.72
C GLY A 168 12.22 -4.00 6.35
N LEU A 169 11.41 -4.02 5.31
CA LEU A 169 11.88 -4.22 3.94
C LEU A 169 12.56 -2.96 3.39
N SER A 170 12.02 -1.77 3.70
CA SER A 170 12.69 -0.49 3.42
C SER A 170 14.05 -0.43 4.11
N PHE A 171 14.12 -0.84 5.37
CA PHE A 171 15.37 -0.94 6.13
C PHE A 171 16.39 -1.85 5.43
N LEU A 172 15.99 -3.06 5.01
CA LEU A 172 16.88 -4.01 4.32
C LEU A 172 17.39 -3.46 2.98
N ALA A 173 16.54 -2.81 2.20
CA ALA A 173 16.92 -2.21 0.92
C ALA A 173 17.99 -1.13 1.10
N VAL A 174 17.79 -0.22 2.08
CA VAL A 174 18.77 0.84 2.38
C VAL A 174 20.04 0.26 3.02
N ALA A 175 19.93 -0.73 3.92
CA ALA A 175 21.08 -1.40 4.51
C ALA A 175 21.94 -2.09 3.45
N THR A 176 21.31 -2.72 2.46
CA THR A 176 22.02 -3.33 1.33
C THR A 176 22.77 -2.29 0.51
N SER A 177 22.10 -1.18 0.15
CA SER A 177 22.75 -0.05 -0.52
C SER A 177 23.93 0.50 0.30
N ALA A 178 23.79 0.61 1.64
CA ALA A 178 24.87 1.09 2.52
C ALA A 178 26.06 0.13 2.57
N VAL A 179 25.81 -1.18 2.61
CA VAL A 179 26.88 -2.21 2.55
C VAL A 179 27.63 -2.11 1.23
N LEU A 180 26.94 -1.98 0.09
CA LEU A 180 27.58 -1.84 -1.22
C LEU A 180 28.43 -0.58 -1.31
N VAL A 181 27.96 0.55 -0.79
CA VAL A 181 28.74 1.80 -0.73
C VAL A 181 29.96 1.65 0.19
N ALA A 182 29.84 0.94 1.32
CA ALA A 182 30.97 0.67 2.19
C ALA A 182 32.06 -0.16 1.50
N VAL A 183 31.69 -1.17 0.71
CA VAL A 183 32.62 -1.95 -0.14
C VAL A 183 33.30 -1.07 -1.17
N TRP A 184 32.52 -0.32 -1.91
CA TRP A 184 33.05 0.58 -2.93
C TRP A 184 34.09 1.56 -2.37
N ARG A 185 33.82 2.12 -1.17
CA ARG A 185 34.76 3.03 -0.48
C ARG A 185 36.04 2.33 0.02
N SER A 186 35.97 1.05 0.29
CA SER A 186 37.14 0.26 0.76
C SER A 186 38.15 -0.06 -0.35
N GLY A 187 37.78 0.12 -1.62
CA GLY A 187 38.65 -0.10 -2.78
C GLY A 187 39.67 1.00 -3.06
N GLY A 188 39.85 1.98 -2.16
CA GLY A 188 40.86 3.03 -2.27
C GLY A 188 42.30 2.54 -2.07
N PRO A 189 43.31 3.45 -2.12
CA PRO A 189 44.75 3.12 -2.13
C PRO A 189 45.24 2.33 -0.90
N ALA A 190 44.45 2.16 0.13
CA ALA A 190 44.82 1.49 1.39
C ALA A 190 44.92 -0.04 1.30
N GLY A 191 44.77 -0.63 0.11
CA GLY A 191 45.21 -1.98 -0.12
C GLY A 191 44.13 -3.03 -0.38
N ARG A 192 44.49 -4.01 -1.21
CA ARG A 192 43.72 -5.17 -1.61
C ARG A 192 43.10 -5.93 -0.42
N ARG A 193 43.77 -5.95 0.74
CA ARG A 193 43.29 -6.65 1.94
C ARG A 193 41.99 -6.05 2.49
N ASN A 194 41.86 -4.72 2.53
CA ASN A 194 40.64 -4.06 3.00
C ASN A 194 39.48 -4.25 2.03
N LEU A 195 39.76 -4.28 0.73
CA LEU A 195 38.75 -4.57 -0.29
C LEU A 195 38.22 -6.01 -0.15
N TRP A 196 39.10 -7.01 0.02
CA TRP A 196 38.68 -8.39 0.22
C TRP A 196 37.81 -8.57 1.48
N LEU A 197 38.17 -7.93 2.59
CA LEU A 197 37.37 -7.96 3.83
C LEU A 197 36.00 -7.27 3.66
N ALA A 198 35.95 -6.19 2.91
CA ALA A 198 34.69 -5.50 2.64
C ALA A 198 33.81 -6.31 1.68
N ALA A 199 34.41 -6.87 0.62
CA ALA A 199 33.72 -7.72 -0.34
C ALA A 199 33.18 -9.01 0.32
N SER A 200 33.96 -9.64 1.21
CA SER A 200 33.50 -10.83 1.94
C SER A 200 32.33 -10.52 2.89
N ARG A 201 32.34 -9.35 3.55
CA ARG A 201 31.18 -8.90 4.36
C ARG A 201 29.94 -8.65 3.51
N ALA A 202 30.07 -8.05 2.33
CA ALA A 202 28.96 -7.86 1.42
C ALA A 202 28.44 -9.19 0.86
N ALA A 203 29.34 -10.11 0.50
CA ALA A 203 28.95 -11.47 0.10
C ALA A 203 28.21 -12.19 1.24
N GLY A 204 28.73 -12.11 2.46
CA GLY A 204 28.06 -12.64 3.66
C GLY A 204 26.67 -12.02 3.87
N TRP A 205 26.52 -10.71 3.68
CA TRP A 205 25.23 -10.04 3.75
C TRP A 205 24.24 -10.55 2.70
N ILE A 206 24.67 -10.65 1.44
CA ILE A 206 23.84 -11.17 0.34
C ILE A 206 23.44 -12.62 0.62
N VAL A 207 24.38 -13.46 1.04
CA VAL A 207 24.10 -14.85 1.41
C VAL A 207 23.09 -14.92 2.55
N LEU A 208 23.24 -14.06 3.57
CA LEU A 208 22.26 -13.97 4.67
C LEU A 208 20.85 -13.63 4.16
N LEU A 209 20.72 -12.66 3.24
CA LEU A 209 19.43 -12.30 2.64
C LEU A 209 18.84 -13.45 1.82
N LEU A 210 19.67 -14.17 1.06
CA LEU A 210 19.22 -15.33 0.28
C LEU A 210 18.76 -16.48 1.19
N ILE A 211 19.51 -16.77 2.25
CA ILE A 211 19.13 -17.76 3.26
C ILE A 211 17.84 -17.33 3.95
N ALA A 212 17.74 -16.07 4.41
CA ALA A 212 16.54 -15.55 5.03
C ALA A 212 15.33 -15.63 4.09
N ASN A 213 15.50 -15.25 2.81
CA ASN A 213 14.44 -15.39 1.82
C ASN A 213 13.99 -16.85 1.68
N ARG A 214 14.93 -17.78 1.62
CA ARG A 214 14.62 -19.22 1.49
C ARG A 214 13.91 -19.78 2.72
N LEU A 215 14.37 -19.43 3.91
CA LEU A 215 13.81 -19.91 5.18
C LEU A 215 12.42 -19.32 5.47
N LEU A 216 12.20 -18.06 5.08
CA LEU A 216 10.94 -17.36 5.25
C LEU A 216 9.95 -17.59 4.09
N THR A 217 10.36 -18.29 3.03
CA THR A 217 9.45 -18.59 1.92
C THR A 217 8.25 -19.39 2.44
N PRO A 218 7.03 -18.85 2.31
CA PRO A 218 5.87 -19.46 2.91
C PRO A 218 5.49 -20.78 2.20
N PRO A 219 4.87 -21.72 2.94
CA PRO A 219 4.37 -22.95 2.35
C PRO A 219 3.29 -22.68 1.29
N VAL A 220 3.04 -23.64 0.44
CA VAL A 220 1.88 -23.61 -0.45
C VAL A 220 0.61 -23.69 0.41
N VAL A 221 -0.26 -22.71 0.28
CA VAL A 221 -1.54 -22.70 0.98
C VAL A 221 -2.50 -23.63 0.25
N LYS A 222 -3.12 -24.57 0.96
CA LYS A 222 -4.24 -25.34 0.41
C LYS A 222 -5.37 -24.36 0.11
N SER A 223 -6.07 -24.53 -1.01
CA SER A 223 -7.24 -23.72 -1.35
C SER A 223 -8.27 -23.79 -0.22
N GLY A 224 -8.78 -22.62 0.18
CA GLY A 224 -9.81 -22.54 1.21
C GLY A 224 -11.11 -23.23 0.77
N SER A 225 -11.99 -23.47 1.73
CA SER A 225 -13.32 -24.03 1.49
C SER A 225 -14.38 -22.97 1.17
N ASP A 226 -14.11 -21.72 1.48
CA ASP A 226 -15.05 -20.60 1.34
C ASP A 226 -14.95 -19.96 -0.04
N LEU A 227 -16.01 -19.31 -0.49
CA LEU A 227 -16.18 -18.82 -1.85
C LEU A 227 -16.36 -17.28 -1.85
N ALA A 228 -15.55 -16.61 -2.64
CA ALA A 228 -15.65 -15.18 -2.90
C ALA A 228 -16.11 -14.93 -4.33
N TYR A 229 -17.04 -14.02 -4.51
CA TYR A 229 -17.55 -13.54 -5.79
C TYR A 229 -17.33 -12.03 -5.82
N LEU A 230 -16.29 -11.59 -6.53
CA LEU A 230 -15.87 -10.19 -6.56
C LEU A 230 -16.30 -9.58 -7.89
N LEU A 231 -17.20 -8.62 -7.81
CA LEU A 231 -17.78 -7.98 -8.98
C LEU A 231 -16.88 -6.81 -9.43
N GLN A 232 -16.45 -6.87 -10.69
CA GLN A 232 -15.79 -5.80 -11.43
C GLN A 232 -16.75 -5.28 -12.50
N PRO A 233 -17.46 -4.17 -12.23
CA PRO A 233 -18.49 -3.69 -13.15
C PRO A 233 -17.92 -2.95 -14.36
N ASN A 234 -16.68 -2.49 -14.28
CA ASN A 234 -15.99 -1.75 -15.36
C ASN A 234 -16.79 -0.57 -15.91
N VAL A 235 -17.44 0.18 -15.02
CA VAL A 235 -18.25 1.32 -15.44
C VAL A 235 -17.38 2.56 -15.54
N PRO A 236 -17.41 3.28 -16.68
CA PRO A 236 -16.67 4.52 -16.84
C PRO A 236 -17.11 5.59 -15.84
N LEU A 237 -16.16 6.29 -15.23
CA LEU A 237 -16.45 7.37 -14.26
C LEU A 237 -17.33 8.49 -14.83
N ASP A 238 -17.21 8.81 -16.11
CA ASP A 238 -18.02 9.84 -16.77
C ASP A 238 -19.52 9.52 -16.81
N GLU A 239 -19.86 8.23 -16.90
CA GLU A 239 -21.25 7.78 -16.89
C GLU A 239 -21.86 7.82 -15.48
N TRP A 240 -21.03 7.74 -14.47
CA TRP A 240 -21.43 7.79 -13.07
C TRP A 240 -21.73 9.19 -12.58
N VAL A 241 -21.04 10.16 -13.12
CA VAL A 241 -21.20 11.59 -12.81
C VAL A 241 -22.57 12.11 -13.22
N GLN A 242 -23.24 11.43 -14.13
CA GLN A 242 -24.57 11.81 -14.53
C GLN A 242 -25.60 10.93 -13.80
N GLU A 243 -26.61 11.57 -13.25
CA GLU A 243 -27.82 11.03 -12.60
C GLU A 243 -28.48 9.78 -13.24
N LYS A 244 -27.85 9.19 -14.25
CA LYS A 244 -28.33 8.02 -15.01
C LYS A 244 -28.37 6.73 -14.19
N TRP A 245 -27.57 6.65 -13.14
CA TRP A 245 -27.43 5.44 -12.29
C TRP A 245 -28.28 5.45 -11.03
N ALA A 246 -29.13 6.44 -10.89
CA ALA A 246 -30.08 6.43 -9.77
C ALA A 246 -31.04 5.24 -9.95
N PRO A 247 -31.09 4.25 -9.04
CA PRO A 247 -31.94 3.07 -9.19
C PRO A 247 -33.43 3.41 -9.36
N TRP A 248 -33.84 4.54 -8.81
CA TRP A 248 -35.21 5.06 -8.96
C TRP A 248 -35.52 5.65 -10.35
N ARG A 249 -34.50 5.95 -11.18
CA ARG A 249 -34.66 6.43 -12.57
C ARG A 249 -34.51 5.31 -13.57
N ASP A 250 -33.49 4.45 -13.38
CA ASP A 250 -33.24 3.31 -14.24
C ASP A 250 -32.72 2.12 -13.41
N PRO A 251 -33.54 1.14 -13.12
CA PRO A 251 -33.15 -0.05 -12.35
C PRO A 251 -32.32 -1.06 -13.17
N ARG A 252 -32.17 -0.89 -14.50
CA ARG A 252 -31.49 -1.89 -15.36
C ARG A 252 -30.05 -2.12 -14.97
N PRO A 253 -29.20 -1.09 -14.75
CA PRO A 253 -27.83 -1.34 -14.34
C PRO A 253 -27.73 -2.08 -13.02
N LEU A 254 -28.53 -1.69 -12.02
CA LEU A 254 -28.59 -2.41 -10.73
C LEU A 254 -28.98 -3.88 -10.93
N ASN A 255 -30.00 -4.14 -11.74
CA ASN A 255 -30.45 -5.50 -12.02
C ASN A 255 -29.41 -6.33 -12.78
N GLN A 256 -28.60 -5.74 -13.66
CA GLN A 256 -27.48 -6.39 -14.33
C GLN A 256 -26.44 -6.85 -13.32
N LEU A 257 -26.02 -5.99 -12.40
CA LEU A 257 -25.05 -6.35 -11.35
C LEU A 257 -25.58 -7.45 -10.43
N VAL A 258 -26.88 -7.38 -10.06
CA VAL A 258 -27.54 -8.42 -9.25
C VAL A 258 -27.57 -9.75 -9.99
N THR A 259 -27.97 -9.73 -11.27
CA THR A 259 -28.03 -10.95 -12.10
C THR A 259 -26.64 -11.56 -12.23
N ALA A 260 -25.62 -10.77 -12.57
CA ALA A 260 -24.23 -11.25 -12.68
C ALA A 260 -23.75 -11.90 -11.35
N SER A 261 -24.09 -11.28 -10.21
CA SER A 261 -23.77 -11.83 -8.89
C SER A 261 -24.45 -13.16 -8.63
N LEU A 262 -25.75 -13.26 -8.92
CA LEU A 262 -26.51 -14.50 -8.72
C LEU A 262 -26.09 -15.62 -9.67
N ASP A 263 -25.80 -15.31 -10.92
CA ASP A 263 -25.36 -16.28 -11.91
C ASP A 263 -23.97 -16.84 -11.55
N ALA A 264 -23.05 -16.01 -11.07
CA ALA A 264 -21.77 -16.46 -10.56
C ALA A 264 -21.92 -17.43 -9.37
N VAL A 265 -22.81 -17.12 -8.43
CA VAL A 265 -23.09 -18.00 -7.29
C VAL A 265 -23.73 -19.31 -7.74
N ARG A 266 -24.69 -19.28 -8.67
CA ARG A 266 -25.38 -20.48 -9.19
C ARG A 266 -24.49 -21.37 -10.01
N SER A 267 -23.63 -20.82 -10.86
CA SER A 267 -22.74 -21.60 -11.72
C SER A 267 -21.82 -22.51 -10.91
N GLU A 268 -21.40 -22.07 -9.73
CA GLU A 268 -20.52 -22.88 -8.87
C GLU A 268 -21.31 -23.92 -8.05
N MET A 269 -22.58 -23.66 -7.73
CA MET A 269 -23.45 -24.66 -7.07
C MET A 269 -23.73 -25.86 -7.99
N HIS A 270 -23.64 -25.71 -9.31
CA HIS A 270 -23.88 -26.74 -10.28
C HIS A 270 -22.61 -27.37 -10.85
N ALA A 271 -21.42 -26.83 -10.50
CA ALA A 271 -20.15 -27.39 -10.91
C ALA A 271 -19.88 -28.70 -10.16
N PRO A 272 -19.54 -29.81 -10.84
CA PRO A 272 -19.16 -31.05 -10.18
C PRO A 272 -17.94 -30.79 -9.28
N ALA A 273 -17.94 -31.41 -8.10
CA ALA A 273 -16.93 -31.17 -7.03
C ALA A 273 -15.47 -31.42 -7.45
N ASN A 274 -15.21 -31.88 -8.67
CA ASN A 274 -13.91 -32.29 -9.19
C ASN A 274 -13.37 -31.46 -10.37
N GLY A 275 -13.90 -30.30 -10.67
CA GLY A 275 -13.43 -29.56 -11.84
C GLY A 275 -13.69 -28.06 -11.78
N VAL A 276 -12.72 -27.30 -11.27
CA VAL A 276 -12.64 -25.88 -11.61
C VAL A 276 -11.75 -25.77 -12.84
N PRO A 277 -12.26 -25.29 -14.00
CA PRO A 277 -11.41 -24.98 -15.13
C PRO A 277 -10.59 -23.73 -14.76
N SER A 278 -9.28 -23.88 -14.63
CA SER A 278 -8.35 -22.77 -14.62
C SER A 278 -8.37 -22.09 -16.00
N GLN A 279 -9.19 -21.09 -16.18
CA GLN A 279 -9.13 -20.21 -17.35
C GLN A 279 -8.35 -18.95 -16.98
N GLY A 280 -7.10 -18.92 -17.41
CA GLY A 280 -6.27 -17.69 -17.42
C GLY A 280 -4.99 -17.77 -16.60
N SER A 281 -4.15 -18.77 -16.85
CA SER A 281 -2.75 -18.74 -16.40
C SER A 281 -1.96 -17.73 -17.21
N ALA A 282 -1.40 -16.73 -16.54
CA ALA A 282 -0.32 -15.94 -17.08
C ALA A 282 0.88 -16.86 -17.40
N PRO A 283 1.59 -16.69 -18.51
CA PRO A 283 2.69 -17.56 -18.89
C PRO A 283 3.89 -17.36 -17.97
N GLY A 284 4.35 -18.45 -17.35
CA GLY A 284 5.69 -18.59 -16.82
C GLY A 284 5.87 -18.69 -15.32
N LEU A 285 5.45 -19.78 -14.69
CA LEU A 285 6.07 -20.26 -13.44
C LEU A 285 5.90 -21.80 -13.37
N THR A 286 7.01 -22.50 -13.42
CA THR A 286 7.11 -23.96 -13.23
C THR A 286 6.87 -24.34 -11.77
N PRO A 287 6.20 -25.49 -11.48
CA PRO A 287 5.98 -25.96 -10.12
C PRO A 287 7.23 -26.64 -9.55
N GLY A 288 7.72 -26.18 -8.41
CA GLY A 288 8.76 -26.81 -7.61
C GLY A 288 8.26 -27.29 -6.25
N SER A 289 8.30 -28.60 -6.08
CA SER A 289 8.30 -29.46 -4.89
C SER A 289 7.68 -29.03 -3.54
N THR A 290 6.89 -29.96 -3.06
CA THR A 290 6.15 -30.18 -1.81
C THR A 290 6.89 -29.93 -0.48
N ALA A 291 6.27 -29.10 0.37
CA ALA A 291 6.33 -29.22 1.82
C ALA A 291 4.93 -28.89 2.38
N SER A 292 4.32 -29.85 3.02
CA SER A 292 2.96 -29.78 3.55
C SER A 292 2.97 -29.14 4.96
N GLY A 293 2.52 -27.89 5.02
CA GLY A 293 2.13 -27.25 6.28
C GLY A 293 0.60 -27.32 6.41
N GLU A 294 0.10 -28.06 7.39
CA GLU A 294 -1.33 -28.13 7.70
C GLU A 294 -1.80 -26.86 8.41
N TYR A 295 -2.61 -26.06 7.73
CA TYR A 295 -3.57 -25.20 8.43
C TYR A 295 -4.76 -26.08 8.83
N ALA A 296 -5.01 -26.18 10.15
CA ALA A 296 -6.21 -26.82 10.65
C ALA A 296 -7.43 -26.04 10.15
N SER A 297 -8.03 -26.47 9.06
CA SER A 297 -9.40 -26.13 8.71
C SER A 297 -10.29 -26.70 9.81
N THR A 298 -11.09 -25.85 10.45
CA THR A 298 -12.22 -26.33 11.25
C THR A 298 -13.13 -27.09 10.30
N VAL A 299 -13.02 -28.41 10.34
CA VAL A 299 -13.86 -29.36 9.59
C VAL A 299 -15.30 -29.15 10.04
N ASP A 300 -16.25 -29.18 9.10
CA ASP A 300 -17.70 -29.34 9.22
C ASP A 300 -18.64 -28.12 9.16
N ALA A 301 -18.18 -26.91 8.91
CA ALA A 301 -19.14 -25.86 8.54
C ALA A 301 -19.26 -25.75 7.01
N ALA A 302 -20.48 -25.70 6.49
CA ALA A 302 -20.73 -25.49 5.06
C ALA A 302 -19.93 -24.29 4.50
N PRO A 303 -19.50 -24.34 3.22
CA PRO A 303 -18.78 -23.23 2.60
C PRO A 303 -19.54 -21.90 2.76
N MET A 304 -18.86 -20.90 3.29
CA MET A 304 -19.41 -19.55 3.34
C MET A 304 -19.22 -18.87 1.99
N ARG A 305 -20.21 -18.09 1.59
CA ARG A 305 -20.17 -17.29 0.37
C ARG A 305 -20.10 -15.81 0.72
N VAL A 306 -19.22 -15.09 0.04
CA VAL A 306 -19.08 -13.63 0.18
C VAL A 306 -19.14 -13.01 -1.22
N VAL A 307 -20.15 -12.21 -1.46
CA VAL A 307 -20.29 -11.39 -2.68
C VAL A 307 -19.78 -9.99 -2.34
N VAL A 308 -18.86 -9.46 -3.15
CA VAL A 308 -18.29 -8.12 -2.92
C VAL A 308 -18.48 -7.29 -4.18
N TRP A 309 -19.14 -6.17 -4.05
CA TRP A 309 -19.21 -5.15 -5.08
C TRP A 309 -18.12 -4.12 -4.87
N ALA A 310 -17.54 -3.61 -5.94
CA ALA A 310 -16.53 -2.57 -5.91
C ALA A 310 -17.03 -1.27 -5.26
N GLU A 311 -16.12 -0.37 -4.92
CA GLU A 311 -16.48 1.01 -4.55
C GLU A 311 -17.21 1.64 -5.74
N ASN A 312 -18.40 2.13 -5.45
CA ASN A 312 -19.26 2.66 -6.48
C ASN A 312 -19.26 4.19 -6.43
N PRO A 313 -18.82 4.89 -7.49
CA PRO A 313 -18.88 6.34 -7.54
C PRO A 313 -20.31 6.89 -7.64
N ALA A 314 -21.32 6.07 -7.96
CA ALA A 314 -22.70 6.52 -7.94
C ALA A 314 -23.25 6.62 -6.52
N PRO A 315 -24.08 7.63 -6.23
CA PRO A 315 -24.67 7.82 -4.92
C PRO A 315 -25.79 6.79 -4.68
N PHE A 316 -25.43 5.55 -4.31
CA PHE A 316 -26.39 4.62 -3.79
C PHE A 316 -26.68 4.95 -2.32
N TYR A 317 -27.94 5.11 -2.01
CA TYR A 317 -28.42 5.50 -0.67
C TYR A 317 -29.14 4.34 -0.02
N PHE A 318 -28.40 3.34 0.50
CA PHE A 318 -28.99 2.10 1.04
C PHE A 318 -30.12 2.38 2.05
N ALA A 319 -29.94 3.33 2.97
CA ALA A 319 -30.96 3.64 3.98
C ALA A 319 -32.10 4.55 3.48
N ARG A 320 -31.99 5.14 2.28
CA ARG A 320 -32.96 6.12 1.76
C ARG A 320 -33.68 5.69 0.49
N ASP A 321 -33.11 4.76 -0.25
CA ASP A 321 -33.68 4.21 -1.47
C ASP A 321 -34.29 2.83 -1.20
N PRO A 322 -35.64 2.74 -1.11
CA PRO A 322 -36.31 1.46 -0.86
C PRO A 322 -36.06 0.42 -1.95
N VAL A 323 -35.86 0.83 -3.21
CA VAL A 323 -35.57 -0.07 -4.32
C VAL A 323 -34.21 -0.70 -4.10
N PHE A 324 -33.18 0.12 -3.86
CA PHE A 324 -31.83 -0.38 -3.60
C PHE A 324 -31.77 -1.25 -2.36
N THR A 325 -32.39 -0.81 -1.24
CA THR A 325 -32.43 -1.60 0.02
C THR A 325 -33.08 -2.97 -0.20
N THR A 326 -34.25 -3.00 -0.85
CA THR A 326 -34.96 -4.25 -1.12
C THR A 326 -34.16 -5.17 -2.03
N THR A 327 -33.55 -4.61 -3.06
CA THR A 327 -32.77 -5.36 -4.06
C THR A 327 -31.53 -5.99 -3.41
N MET A 328 -30.76 -5.23 -2.62
CA MET A 328 -29.56 -5.76 -1.96
C MET A 328 -29.89 -6.79 -0.88
N THR A 329 -31.01 -6.57 -0.15
CA THR A 329 -31.51 -7.54 0.83
C THR A 329 -31.96 -8.85 0.14
N ALA A 330 -32.64 -8.74 -1.00
CA ALA A 330 -33.02 -9.90 -1.82
C ALA A 330 -31.82 -10.64 -2.39
N LEU A 331 -30.79 -9.92 -2.88
CA LEU A 331 -29.54 -10.50 -3.34
C LEU A 331 -28.89 -11.37 -2.23
N ALA A 332 -28.74 -10.84 -1.04
CA ALA A 332 -28.12 -11.56 0.08
C ALA A 332 -28.89 -12.87 0.41
N ARG A 333 -30.23 -12.80 0.41
CA ARG A 333 -31.09 -13.96 0.68
C ARG A 333 -31.04 -14.99 -0.43
N GLN A 334 -31.13 -14.56 -1.70
CA GLN A 334 -31.12 -15.48 -2.86
C GLN A 334 -29.77 -16.16 -3.07
N ALA A 335 -28.68 -15.41 -2.87
CA ALA A 335 -27.33 -15.94 -2.94
C ALA A 335 -26.95 -16.80 -1.72
N GLN A 336 -27.71 -16.72 -0.62
CA GLN A 336 -27.31 -17.27 0.69
C GLN A 336 -25.87 -16.88 1.04
N ALA A 337 -25.54 -15.60 0.88
CA ALA A 337 -24.20 -15.05 0.96
C ALA A 337 -24.12 -13.80 1.85
N TYR A 338 -22.95 -13.55 2.39
CA TYR A 338 -22.61 -12.21 2.89
C TYR A 338 -22.44 -11.30 1.68
N VAL A 339 -23.04 -10.13 1.70
CA VAL A 339 -22.93 -9.15 0.61
C VAL A 339 -22.28 -7.88 1.13
N VAL A 340 -21.16 -7.50 0.53
CA VAL A 340 -20.42 -6.28 0.84
C VAL A 340 -20.55 -5.31 -0.33
N PHE A 341 -20.97 -4.09 -0.08
CA PHE A 341 -21.14 -3.06 -1.11
C PHE A 341 -20.94 -1.65 -0.56
N ASN A 342 -20.66 -0.73 -1.45
CA ASN A 342 -20.51 0.69 -1.13
C ASN A 342 -21.87 1.42 -1.12
N THR A 343 -21.96 2.45 -0.31
CA THR A 343 -23.12 3.36 -0.26
C THR A 343 -22.72 4.70 0.36
N VAL A 344 -23.47 5.75 0.04
CA VAL A 344 -23.40 7.01 0.81
C VAL A 344 -24.38 6.92 1.97
N THR A 345 -23.88 7.12 3.19
CA THR A 345 -24.69 7.31 4.40
C THR A 345 -24.60 8.75 4.88
N PHE A 346 -25.35 9.10 5.90
CA PHE A 346 -25.41 10.48 6.37
C PHE A 346 -25.34 10.52 7.90
N ALA A 347 -24.60 11.50 8.42
CA ALA A 347 -24.48 11.81 9.84
C ALA A 347 -25.10 13.18 10.16
N GLY A 348 -25.14 13.52 11.46
CA GLY A 348 -25.73 14.74 11.98
C GLY A 348 -27.22 14.56 12.33
N ALA A 349 -27.75 15.47 13.16
CA ALA A 349 -29.14 15.41 13.60
C ALA A 349 -30.13 15.63 12.46
N ASP A 350 -29.71 16.35 11.43
CA ASP A 350 -30.46 16.68 10.21
C ASP A 350 -30.11 15.75 9.02
N TYR A 351 -29.21 14.76 9.23
CA TYR A 351 -28.77 13.83 8.20
C TYR A 351 -28.21 14.53 6.92
N THR A 352 -27.47 15.62 7.09
CA THR A 352 -26.89 16.40 5.98
C THR A 352 -25.44 16.09 5.67
N LEU A 353 -24.70 15.46 6.60
CA LEU A 353 -23.28 15.19 6.49
C LEU A 353 -23.02 13.83 5.82
N PRO A 354 -22.60 13.79 4.55
CA PRO A 354 -22.40 12.55 3.81
C PRO A 354 -21.16 11.79 4.31
N LYS A 355 -21.23 10.46 4.26
CA LYS A 355 -20.14 9.52 4.54
C LYS A 355 -20.00 8.52 3.41
N ASN A 356 -18.77 8.24 3.00
CA ASN A 356 -18.46 7.11 2.15
C ASN A 356 -18.45 5.85 3.02
N SER A 357 -19.40 4.94 2.79
CA SER A 357 -19.64 3.81 3.68
C SER A 357 -19.69 2.48 2.93
N ALA A 358 -19.29 1.43 3.61
CA ALA A 358 -19.52 0.05 3.19
C ALA A 358 -20.55 -0.62 4.10
N ILE A 359 -21.49 -1.35 3.51
CA ILE A 359 -22.47 -2.16 4.23
C ILE A 359 -22.11 -3.63 4.07
N VAL A 360 -22.28 -4.41 5.13
CA VAL A 360 -22.24 -5.87 5.08
C VAL A 360 -23.62 -6.40 5.47
N LEU A 361 -24.27 -7.09 4.53
CA LEU A 361 -25.49 -7.86 4.81
C LEU A 361 -25.13 -9.33 5.06
N GLY A 362 -25.81 -9.95 6.01
CA GLY A 362 -25.73 -11.40 6.21
C GLY A 362 -26.63 -12.16 5.23
N PRO A 363 -26.54 -13.51 5.18
CA PRO A 363 -27.35 -14.35 4.29
C PRO A 363 -28.87 -14.23 4.49
N THR A 364 -29.30 -13.73 5.64
CA THR A 364 -30.72 -13.44 5.92
C THR A 364 -31.17 -12.07 5.41
N GLY A 365 -30.27 -11.29 4.82
CA GLY A 365 -30.51 -9.91 4.43
C GLY A 365 -30.44 -8.89 5.59
N LEU A 366 -30.06 -9.33 6.80
CA LEU A 366 -29.86 -8.43 7.93
C LEU A 366 -28.56 -7.65 7.76
N GLN A 367 -28.59 -6.35 7.99
CA GLN A 367 -27.39 -5.51 8.05
C GLN A 367 -26.58 -5.87 9.29
N LEU A 368 -25.35 -6.33 9.09
CA LEU A 368 -24.41 -6.74 10.14
C LEU A 368 -23.37 -5.67 10.46
N LEU A 369 -23.03 -4.85 9.46
CA LEU A 369 -22.04 -3.78 9.58
C LEU A 369 -22.42 -2.60 8.70
N GLN A 370 -22.20 -1.41 9.23
CA GLN A 370 -21.89 -0.20 8.48
C GLN A 370 -20.47 0.22 8.86
N TYR A 371 -19.59 0.32 7.89
CA TYR A 371 -18.24 0.84 8.06
C TYR A 371 -18.14 2.16 7.29
N ASP A 372 -17.86 3.22 8.00
CA ASP A 372 -17.67 4.55 7.41
C ASP A 372 -16.18 4.77 7.17
N LYS A 373 -15.79 5.18 5.96
CA LYS A 373 -14.40 5.44 5.58
C LYS A 373 -13.74 6.41 6.56
N ILE A 374 -12.68 5.97 7.21
CA ILE A 374 -11.99 6.71 8.26
C ILE A 374 -10.97 7.67 7.67
N HIS A 375 -10.22 7.21 6.66
CA HIS A 375 -9.19 8.02 6.03
C HIS A 375 -9.62 8.46 4.63
N LEU A 376 -10.15 9.68 4.57
CA LEU A 376 -10.67 10.27 3.34
C LEU A 376 -9.53 10.72 2.43
N VAL A 377 -9.78 10.72 1.11
CA VAL A 377 -8.86 11.23 0.10
C VAL A 377 -8.83 12.76 0.13
N PRO A 378 -7.66 13.38 0.48
CA PRO A 378 -7.54 14.83 0.44
C PRO A 378 -7.81 15.37 -0.97
N PHE A 379 -8.59 16.45 -1.07
CA PHE A 379 -9.04 17.11 -2.32
C PHE A 379 -9.97 16.26 -3.21
N GLY A 380 -10.13 14.97 -2.93
CA GLY A 380 -11.11 14.12 -3.59
C GLY A 380 -12.42 14.05 -2.82
N GLU A 381 -12.35 13.71 -1.55
CA GLU A 381 -13.52 13.51 -0.69
C GLU A 381 -13.75 14.66 0.29
N TYR A 382 -12.71 15.42 0.65
CA TYR A 382 -12.78 16.62 1.48
C TYR A 382 -11.67 17.60 1.12
N VAL A 383 -11.85 18.88 1.50
CA VAL A 383 -10.79 19.90 1.40
C VAL A 383 -10.13 20.06 2.75
N PRO A 384 -8.83 19.81 2.90
CA PRO A 384 -8.13 20.01 4.17
C PRO A 384 -8.25 21.46 4.68
N ALA A 385 -8.49 21.65 5.97
CA ALA A 385 -8.70 22.96 6.57
C ALA A 385 -7.53 23.95 6.35
N TRP A 386 -6.29 23.44 6.23
CA TRP A 386 -5.11 24.24 5.95
C TRP A 386 -5.00 24.73 4.50
N ALA A 387 -5.78 24.15 3.57
CA ALA A 387 -5.76 24.47 2.14
C ALA A 387 -6.70 25.61 1.73
N PHE A 388 -7.08 26.49 2.65
CA PHE A 388 -7.95 27.64 2.45
C PHE A 388 -9.33 27.23 1.85
N PRO A 389 -10.24 26.65 2.65
CA PRO A 389 -11.58 26.27 2.23
C PRO A 389 -12.30 27.46 1.55
N GLY A 390 -12.90 27.23 0.40
CA GLY A 390 -13.58 28.25 -0.39
C GLY A 390 -12.75 28.89 -1.51
N LYS A 391 -11.41 28.67 -1.57
CA LYS A 391 -10.56 29.10 -2.69
C LYS A 391 -10.08 27.93 -3.58
N ILE A 392 -10.04 26.72 -3.04
CA ILE A 392 -9.67 25.51 -3.79
C ILE A 392 -10.90 24.61 -3.78
N GLY A 393 -11.48 24.37 -4.94
CA GLY A 393 -12.58 23.43 -5.11
C GLY A 393 -12.12 21.97 -4.95
N LYS A 394 -13.08 21.07 -4.76
CA LYS A 394 -12.82 19.63 -4.82
C LYS A 394 -12.62 19.18 -6.26
N ILE A 395 -11.92 18.07 -6.40
CA ILE A 395 -11.85 17.34 -7.67
C ILE A 395 -13.20 16.69 -7.98
N THR A 396 -13.99 16.32 -6.95
CA THR A 396 -15.33 15.73 -7.10
C THR A 396 -16.40 16.70 -6.58
N ALA A 397 -17.07 17.39 -7.48
CA ALA A 397 -18.05 18.45 -7.14
C ALA A 397 -19.44 17.96 -6.70
N GLN A 398 -19.72 16.64 -6.77
CA GLN A 398 -21.10 16.15 -6.78
C GLN A 398 -21.67 15.73 -5.43
N VAL A 399 -20.84 15.44 -4.45
CA VAL A 399 -21.30 15.17 -3.09
C VAL A 399 -20.62 16.17 -2.16
N GLY A 400 -21.37 16.74 -1.21
CA GLY A 400 -20.81 17.64 -0.20
C GLY A 400 -19.54 17.06 0.47
N ASP A 401 -18.81 17.85 1.30
CA ASP A 401 -17.63 17.32 1.99
C ASP A 401 -17.98 16.09 2.81
N PHE A 402 -17.36 14.95 2.49
CA PHE A 402 -17.51 13.75 3.28
C PHE A 402 -16.96 13.97 4.69
N VAL A 403 -17.63 13.37 5.66
CA VAL A 403 -17.21 13.33 7.05
C VAL A 403 -16.56 11.97 7.33
N PRO A 404 -15.38 11.93 7.97
CA PRO A 404 -14.70 10.67 8.24
C PRO A 404 -15.47 9.83 9.28
N GLY A 405 -15.36 8.52 9.15
CA GLY A 405 -15.68 7.57 10.19
C GLY A 405 -14.67 7.61 11.35
N SER A 406 -15.01 6.98 12.46
CA SER A 406 -14.13 6.92 13.65
C SER A 406 -13.98 5.51 14.24
N GLU A 407 -14.79 4.55 13.80
CA GLU A 407 -14.92 3.26 14.44
C GLU A 407 -14.35 2.12 13.58
N TYR A 408 -13.47 1.36 14.21
CA TYR A 408 -12.88 0.15 13.62
C TYR A 408 -13.76 -1.05 13.99
N ARG A 409 -14.71 -1.40 13.11
CA ARG A 409 -15.67 -2.48 13.32
C ARG A 409 -15.53 -3.57 12.27
N THR A 410 -16.03 -4.77 12.61
CA THR A 410 -16.09 -5.92 11.71
C THR A 410 -17.48 -6.54 11.75
N ALA A 411 -17.93 -7.10 10.63
CA ALA A 411 -19.14 -7.91 10.61
C ALA A 411 -18.85 -9.30 11.18
N SER A 412 -19.74 -9.80 12.02
CA SER A 412 -19.61 -11.14 12.61
C SER A 412 -20.08 -12.22 11.64
N SER A 413 -19.37 -13.34 11.60
CA SER A 413 -19.78 -14.57 10.93
C SER A 413 -19.43 -15.81 11.76
N PRO A 414 -20.02 -16.99 11.47
CA PRO A 414 -19.71 -18.23 12.20
C PRO A 414 -18.23 -18.64 12.12
N LYS A 415 -17.51 -18.25 11.05
CA LYS A 415 -16.09 -18.60 10.86
C LYS A 415 -15.13 -17.51 11.33
N GLY A 416 -15.62 -16.33 11.66
CA GLY A 416 -14.83 -15.18 12.10
C GLY A 416 -15.38 -13.85 11.58
N GLY A 417 -14.72 -12.76 11.88
CA GLY A 417 -15.12 -11.44 11.43
C GLY A 417 -14.78 -11.19 9.95
N ILE A 418 -15.55 -10.30 9.32
CA ILE A 418 -15.26 -9.70 8.00
C ILE A 418 -14.88 -8.24 8.25
N GLY A 419 -13.59 -7.91 8.05
CA GLY A 419 -13.09 -6.55 8.17
C GLY A 419 -13.10 -5.84 6.82
N VAL A 420 -13.75 -4.69 6.75
CA VAL A 420 -13.89 -3.93 5.49
C VAL A 420 -13.12 -2.61 5.60
N PHE A 421 -12.44 -2.21 4.53
CA PHE A 421 -11.86 -0.89 4.35
C PHE A 421 -12.02 -0.43 2.89
N ILE A 422 -11.91 0.88 2.64
CA ILE A 422 -12.35 1.46 1.38
C ILE A 422 -11.17 2.16 0.67
N CYS A 423 -10.81 1.66 -0.52
CA CYS A 423 -9.95 2.33 -1.51
C CYS A 423 -8.63 2.84 -0.91
N TYR A 424 -8.44 4.14 -0.85
CA TYR A 424 -7.24 4.84 -0.36
C TYR A 424 -6.77 4.38 1.04
N GLU A 425 -7.66 3.83 1.86
CA GLU A 425 -7.31 3.28 3.18
C GLU A 425 -6.30 2.12 3.10
N ASP A 426 -6.26 1.45 1.95
CA ASP A 426 -5.33 0.36 1.65
C ASP A 426 -3.86 0.77 1.82
N ILE A 427 -3.50 2.01 1.54
CA ILE A 427 -2.11 2.45 1.66
C ILE A 427 -1.65 2.65 3.12
N PHE A 428 -2.57 2.65 4.10
CA PHE A 428 -2.28 2.90 5.51
C PHE A 428 -2.18 1.61 6.34
N PRO A 429 -0.96 1.07 6.56
CA PRO A 429 -0.78 -0.17 7.34
C PRO A 429 -1.43 -0.10 8.73
N GLN A 430 -1.25 1.03 9.42
CA GLN A 430 -1.76 1.26 10.76
C GLN A 430 -3.29 1.31 10.85
N LEU A 431 -3.99 1.66 9.76
CA LEU A 431 -5.44 1.65 9.70
C LEU A 431 -5.96 0.21 9.58
N VAL A 432 -5.50 -0.52 8.55
CA VAL A 432 -5.97 -1.88 8.28
C VAL A 432 -5.66 -2.82 9.46
N ARG A 433 -4.51 -2.64 10.11
CA ARG A 433 -4.16 -3.36 11.33
C ARG A 433 -5.20 -3.21 12.42
N ARG A 434 -5.79 -2.02 12.59
CA ARG A 434 -6.79 -1.75 13.64
C ARG A 434 -8.12 -2.46 13.42
N LEU A 435 -8.41 -2.91 12.21
CA LEU A 435 -9.56 -3.77 11.96
C LEU A 435 -9.33 -5.20 12.47
N THR A 436 -8.08 -5.64 12.60
CA THR A 436 -7.73 -7.04 12.92
C THR A 436 -7.79 -7.42 14.41
N PRO A 437 -7.54 -6.55 15.42
CA PRO A 437 -7.72 -6.91 16.83
C PRO A 437 -9.14 -7.28 17.19
N ALA A 438 -10.14 -6.76 16.46
CA ALA A 438 -11.54 -7.14 16.61
C ALA A 438 -11.85 -8.56 16.10
N GLY A 439 -10.85 -9.25 15.52
CA GLY A 439 -10.93 -10.66 15.14
C GLY A 439 -11.45 -10.95 13.74
N PRO A 440 -11.20 -10.10 12.66
CA PRO A 440 -11.59 -10.51 11.34
C PRO A 440 -10.86 -11.79 10.96
N GLY A 441 -11.60 -12.72 10.36
CA GLY A 441 -11.03 -13.91 9.74
C GLY A 441 -10.62 -13.67 8.28
N VAL A 442 -11.22 -12.62 7.67
CA VAL A 442 -10.97 -12.20 6.29
C VAL A 442 -11.00 -10.67 6.20
N LEU A 443 -10.20 -10.10 5.33
CA LEU A 443 -10.22 -8.69 4.95
C LEU A 443 -10.91 -8.52 3.61
N VAL A 444 -11.66 -7.44 3.47
CA VAL A 444 -12.31 -7.02 2.23
C VAL A 444 -11.93 -5.58 1.93
N THR A 445 -11.46 -5.30 0.73
CA THR A 445 -11.32 -3.94 0.23
C THR A 445 -12.17 -3.73 -1.00
N ILE A 446 -12.90 -2.65 -1.00
CA ILE A 446 -13.65 -2.16 -2.15
C ILE A 446 -12.99 -0.89 -2.65
N SER A 447 -12.77 -0.78 -3.96
CA SER A 447 -12.00 0.32 -4.55
C SER A 447 -12.53 0.72 -5.91
N ASP A 448 -12.30 1.97 -6.27
CA ASP A 448 -12.43 2.42 -7.66
C ASP A 448 -11.08 2.91 -8.17
N ASP A 449 -10.39 2.04 -8.90
CA ASP A 449 -9.10 2.35 -9.49
C ASP A 449 -9.22 3.01 -10.88
N SER A 450 -10.43 3.29 -11.38
CA SER A 450 -10.66 4.01 -12.64
C SER A 450 -10.07 5.42 -12.61
N TRP A 451 -9.94 6.00 -11.41
CA TRP A 451 -9.25 7.27 -11.18
C TRP A 451 -7.82 7.29 -11.73
N TYR A 452 -7.17 6.14 -11.80
CA TYR A 452 -5.76 6.04 -12.16
C TYR A 452 -5.50 5.87 -13.66
N ASP A 453 -6.58 5.72 -14.46
CA ASP A 453 -6.47 5.41 -15.89
C ASP A 453 -5.45 4.28 -16.14
N ASP A 454 -4.83 4.21 -17.31
CA ASP A 454 -3.80 3.24 -17.67
C ASP A 454 -2.43 3.45 -16.99
N SER A 455 -2.40 4.31 -15.97
CA SER A 455 -1.16 4.57 -15.23
C SER A 455 -0.71 3.38 -14.36
N PRO A 456 0.55 3.37 -13.91
CA PRO A 456 1.05 2.36 -12.99
C PRO A 456 0.38 2.35 -11.61
N ALA A 457 -0.42 3.36 -11.28
CA ALA A 457 -0.98 3.55 -9.93
C ALA A 457 -1.87 2.38 -9.49
N ALA A 458 -2.67 1.79 -10.38
CA ALA A 458 -3.45 0.59 -10.05
C ALA A 458 -2.55 -0.59 -9.60
N GLY A 459 -1.40 -0.77 -10.27
CA GLY A 459 -0.41 -1.76 -9.87
C GLY A 459 0.30 -1.41 -8.55
N GLN A 460 0.57 -0.11 -8.31
CA GLN A 460 1.15 0.36 -7.05
C GLN A 460 0.16 0.13 -5.89
N HIS A 461 -1.12 0.41 -6.11
CA HIS A 461 -2.17 0.18 -5.14
C HIS A 461 -2.36 -1.31 -4.82
N LEU A 462 -2.29 -2.19 -5.84
CA LEU A 462 -2.30 -3.64 -5.62
C LEU A 462 -1.13 -4.11 -4.75
N GLU A 463 0.08 -3.58 -4.95
CA GLU A 463 1.22 -3.99 -4.11
C GLU A 463 1.00 -3.59 -2.65
N THR A 464 0.36 -2.45 -2.34
CA THR A 464 -0.01 -2.13 -0.96
C THR A 464 -1.01 -3.12 -0.38
N ALA A 465 -2.04 -3.51 -1.15
CA ALA A 465 -3.02 -4.51 -0.77
C ALA A 465 -2.37 -5.86 -0.41
N ARG A 466 -1.39 -6.31 -1.20
CA ARG A 466 -0.64 -7.53 -0.92
C ARG A 466 0.06 -7.49 0.42
N PHE A 467 0.63 -6.34 0.79
CA PHE A 467 1.25 -6.19 2.10
C PHE A 467 0.23 -6.17 3.23
N ARG A 468 -0.98 -5.64 3.04
CA ARG A 468 -2.06 -5.73 4.04
C ARG A 468 -2.39 -7.17 4.39
N ALA A 469 -2.42 -8.05 3.39
CA ALA A 469 -2.63 -9.48 3.61
C ALA A 469 -1.49 -10.10 4.43
N ILE A 470 -0.21 -9.83 4.09
CA ILE A 470 0.97 -10.35 4.81
C ILE A 470 1.02 -9.84 6.25
N GLU A 471 0.89 -8.54 6.43
CA GLU A 471 0.98 -7.86 7.72
C GLU A 471 -0.04 -8.37 8.73
N ASN A 472 -1.22 -8.73 8.27
CA ASN A 472 -2.31 -9.18 9.11
C ASN A 472 -2.54 -10.70 9.09
N ARG A 473 -1.83 -11.42 8.22
CA ARG A 473 -1.98 -12.86 7.99
C ARG A 473 -3.43 -13.22 7.70
N ARG A 474 -4.05 -12.52 6.72
CA ARG A 474 -5.45 -12.69 6.31
C ARG A 474 -5.56 -12.82 4.79
N TYR A 475 -6.53 -13.61 4.34
CA TYR A 475 -7.00 -13.45 2.98
C TYR A 475 -7.53 -12.04 2.79
N LEU A 476 -7.26 -11.45 1.63
CA LEU A 476 -7.82 -10.17 1.23
C LEU A 476 -8.63 -10.35 -0.06
N LEU A 477 -9.91 -10.04 0.03
CA LEU A 477 -10.84 -10.00 -1.08
C LEU A 477 -10.88 -8.56 -1.59
N ARG A 478 -10.29 -8.30 -2.75
CA ARG A 478 -10.20 -6.97 -3.34
C ARG A 478 -11.11 -6.88 -4.56
N ALA A 479 -12.22 -6.14 -4.45
CA ALA A 479 -13.11 -5.81 -5.55
C ALA A 479 -12.85 -4.37 -6.02
N THR A 480 -12.62 -4.19 -7.32
CA THR A 480 -12.38 -2.88 -7.92
C THR A 480 -13.33 -2.64 -9.09
N ASN A 481 -13.67 -1.37 -9.38
CA ASN A 481 -14.51 -1.04 -10.52
C ASN A 481 -13.81 -1.39 -11.85
N ASP A 482 -12.64 -0.82 -12.08
CA ASP A 482 -11.82 -0.99 -13.30
C ASP A 482 -10.37 -1.35 -12.98
N GLY A 483 -10.03 -1.57 -11.72
CA GLY A 483 -8.69 -1.90 -11.27
C GLY A 483 -8.34 -3.38 -11.44
N ILE A 484 -7.51 -3.86 -10.53
CA ILE A 484 -7.15 -5.28 -10.49
C ILE A 484 -7.94 -5.96 -9.38
N THR A 485 -9.09 -6.51 -9.74
CA THR A 485 -9.90 -7.34 -8.83
C THR A 485 -9.20 -8.66 -8.59
N THR A 486 -9.01 -9.03 -7.31
CA THR A 486 -8.17 -10.18 -6.96
C THR A 486 -8.49 -10.74 -5.59
N VAL A 487 -8.22 -12.02 -5.39
CA VAL A 487 -8.11 -12.66 -4.08
C VAL A 487 -6.63 -12.87 -3.76
N ILE A 488 -6.21 -12.41 -2.59
CA ILE A 488 -4.82 -12.48 -2.11
C ILE A 488 -4.78 -13.38 -0.88
N ASP A 489 -3.83 -14.32 -0.86
CA ASP A 489 -3.64 -15.23 0.27
C ASP A 489 -2.97 -14.52 1.48
N PRO A 490 -2.94 -15.13 2.67
CA PRO A 490 -2.33 -14.56 3.88
C PRO A 490 -0.83 -14.26 3.77
N TYR A 491 -0.19 -14.71 2.71
CA TYR A 491 1.23 -14.50 2.43
C TYR A 491 1.47 -13.51 1.29
N GLY A 492 0.41 -12.84 0.82
CA GLY A 492 0.49 -11.81 -0.22
C GLY A 492 0.57 -12.36 -1.65
N ARG A 493 0.29 -13.64 -1.87
CA ARG A 493 0.23 -14.23 -3.21
C ARG A 493 -1.14 -13.98 -3.81
N ILE A 494 -1.17 -13.70 -5.09
CA ILE A 494 -2.41 -13.60 -5.87
C ILE A 494 -2.90 -15.04 -6.09
N VAL A 495 -4.11 -15.33 -5.59
CA VAL A 495 -4.80 -16.61 -5.79
C VAL A 495 -5.45 -16.61 -7.15
N GLU A 496 -6.28 -15.60 -7.43
CA GLU A 496 -6.98 -15.37 -8.68
C GLU A 496 -7.09 -13.88 -8.93
N SER A 497 -7.14 -13.44 -10.19
CA SER A 497 -7.30 -12.03 -10.54
C SER A 497 -7.97 -11.83 -11.88
N LEU A 498 -8.66 -10.69 -12.05
CA LEU A 498 -9.15 -10.22 -13.34
C LEU A 498 -8.17 -9.20 -13.93
N PRO A 499 -8.05 -9.16 -15.26
CA PRO A 499 -7.43 -8.03 -15.93
C PRO A 499 -8.28 -6.78 -15.75
N ARG A 500 -7.66 -5.61 -15.93
CA ARG A 500 -8.37 -4.33 -16.00
C ARG A 500 -9.27 -4.26 -17.23
N HIS A 501 -10.21 -3.32 -17.22
CA HIS A 501 -11.09 -2.97 -18.35
C HIS A 501 -12.00 -4.12 -18.82
N VAL A 502 -12.37 -5.01 -17.93
CA VAL A 502 -13.34 -6.08 -18.21
C VAL A 502 -14.47 -6.07 -17.20
N GLU A 503 -15.71 -6.17 -17.68
CA GLU A 503 -16.88 -6.43 -16.85
C GLU A 503 -16.95 -7.93 -16.56
N ARG A 504 -16.75 -8.33 -15.30
CA ARG A 504 -16.78 -9.75 -14.91
C ARG A 504 -16.93 -9.92 -13.39
N VAL A 505 -17.41 -11.10 -12.99
CA VAL A 505 -17.33 -11.57 -11.60
C VAL A 505 -16.16 -12.54 -11.47
N LEU A 506 -15.26 -12.28 -10.54
CA LEU A 506 -14.19 -13.20 -10.14
C LEU A 506 -14.75 -14.16 -9.11
N SER A 507 -14.75 -15.46 -9.41
CA SER A 507 -15.04 -16.51 -8.44
C SER A 507 -13.74 -17.13 -7.97
N ALA A 508 -13.49 -17.13 -6.66
CA ALA A 508 -12.26 -17.69 -6.10
C ALA A 508 -12.50 -18.30 -4.71
N ARG A 509 -11.60 -19.20 -4.32
CA ARG A 509 -11.62 -19.84 -3.01
C ARG A 509 -10.75 -19.05 -2.01
N PHE A 510 -11.22 -18.96 -0.77
CA PHE A 510 -10.49 -18.37 0.34
C PHE A 510 -10.76 -19.12 1.64
N ALA A 511 -10.13 -18.71 2.73
CA ALA A 511 -10.40 -19.23 4.08
C ALA A 511 -10.41 -18.11 5.12
N PHE A 512 -11.19 -18.30 6.17
CA PHE A 512 -11.09 -17.47 7.37
C PHE A 512 -9.87 -17.90 8.18
N VAL A 513 -8.99 -16.96 8.52
CA VAL A 513 -7.75 -17.21 9.25
C VAL A 513 -7.80 -16.50 10.60
N LYS A 514 -7.50 -17.22 11.69
CA LYS A 514 -7.51 -16.68 13.06
C LYS A 514 -6.12 -16.29 13.57
N GLU A 515 -5.06 -16.62 12.84
CA GLU A 515 -3.69 -16.32 13.22
C GLU A 515 -3.48 -14.81 13.38
N SER A 516 -2.71 -14.39 14.36
CA SER A 516 -2.39 -12.98 14.59
C SER A 516 -0.89 -12.76 14.53
N THR A 517 -0.46 -11.82 13.73
CA THR A 517 0.97 -11.48 13.55
C THR A 517 1.49 -10.61 14.69
N PHE A 518 2.82 -10.49 14.78
CA PHE A 518 3.43 -9.52 15.69
C PHE A 518 3.01 -8.10 15.33
N TYR A 519 3.02 -7.76 14.04
CA TYR A 519 2.61 -6.44 13.56
C TYR A 519 1.16 -6.13 13.93
N THR A 520 0.24 -7.06 13.71
CA THR A 520 -1.17 -6.87 14.08
C THR A 520 -1.32 -6.50 15.56
N ARG A 521 -0.57 -7.15 16.45
CA ARG A 521 -0.66 -6.93 17.90
C ARG A 521 0.01 -5.63 18.36
N HIS A 522 1.19 -5.34 17.83
CA HIS A 522 2.07 -4.30 18.37
C HIS A 522 2.21 -3.06 17.47
N GLY A 523 1.85 -3.16 16.17
CA GLY A 523 1.93 -2.06 15.22
C GLY A 523 3.37 -1.67 14.86
N ASP A 524 3.60 -0.40 14.70
CA ASP A 524 4.82 0.18 14.13
C ASP A 524 6.01 0.24 15.10
N VAL A 525 6.09 -0.71 16.06
CA VAL A 525 7.17 -0.76 17.07
C VAL A 525 8.55 -0.77 16.41
N PHE A 526 8.73 -1.52 15.33
CA PHE A 526 10.01 -1.54 14.60
C PHE A 526 10.37 -0.15 14.04
N ALA A 527 9.41 0.54 13.44
CA ALA A 527 9.65 1.85 12.86
C ALA A 527 9.94 2.90 13.95
N TRP A 528 9.22 2.85 15.08
CA TRP A 528 9.51 3.69 16.25
C TRP A 528 10.87 3.40 16.86
N LEU A 529 11.30 2.14 16.89
CA LEU A 529 12.65 1.76 17.30
C LEU A 529 13.70 2.41 16.38
N CYS A 530 13.46 2.42 15.07
CA CYS A 530 14.34 3.10 14.12
C CYS A 530 14.43 4.61 14.39
N VAL A 531 13.30 5.26 14.74
CA VAL A 531 13.30 6.67 15.18
C VAL A 531 14.15 6.85 16.43
N ALA A 532 13.96 6.01 17.44
CA ALA A 532 14.73 6.07 18.68
C ALA A 532 16.24 5.90 18.44
N VAL A 533 16.62 4.89 17.64
CA VAL A 533 18.04 4.66 17.28
C VAL A 533 18.61 5.87 16.52
N THR A 534 17.85 6.42 15.57
CA THR A 534 18.26 7.62 14.82
C THR A 534 18.54 8.79 15.77
N THR A 535 17.59 9.06 16.66
CA THR A 535 17.71 10.15 17.64
C THR A 535 18.88 9.95 18.59
N LEU A 536 19.07 8.75 19.12
CA LEU A 536 20.18 8.41 20.02
C LEU A 536 21.54 8.51 19.34
N MET A 537 21.66 8.01 18.10
CA MET A 537 22.91 8.13 17.34
C MET A 537 23.26 9.58 17.06
N LEU A 538 22.30 10.39 16.64
CA LEU A 538 22.49 11.82 16.43
C LEU A 538 22.82 12.54 17.74
N GLY A 539 22.13 12.28 18.83
CA GLY A 539 22.40 12.85 20.16
C GLY A 539 23.81 12.57 20.65
N ARG A 540 24.29 11.31 20.54
CA ARG A 540 25.67 10.95 20.88
C ARG A 540 26.73 11.71 20.09
N LEU A 541 26.45 12.00 18.81
CA LEU A 541 27.36 12.76 17.98
C LEU A 541 27.44 14.24 18.41
N VAL A 542 26.33 14.82 18.91
CA VAL A 542 26.32 16.18 19.51
C VAL A 542 27.19 16.22 20.77
N LEU A 543 26.95 15.31 21.72
CA LEU A 543 27.67 15.28 23.00
C LEU A 543 29.21 15.16 22.82
N LYS A 544 29.64 14.30 21.89
CA LYS A 544 31.06 14.16 21.55
C LYS A 544 31.65 15.42 20.87
N SER A 545 30.83 16.26 20.27
CA SER A 545 31.27 17.54 19.71
C SER A 545 31.60 18.56 20.79
N ASN A 546 30.69 18.66 21.77
CA ASN A 546 30.82 19.65 22.85
C ASN A 546 32.00 19.32 23.77
N SER A 547 32.20 18.01 24.12
CA SER A 547 33.33 17.59 24.95
C SER A 547 34.71 17.86 24.30
N LYS A 548 34.79 17.88 22.96
CA LYS A 548 36.04 18.24 22.25
C LYS A 548 36.28 19.73 22.15
N GLN A 549 35.25 20.57 22.28
CA GLN A 549 35.39 22.03 22.37
C GLN A 549 35.82 22.46 23.76
N GLU A 550 35.24 21.90 24.83
CA GLU A 550 35.61 22.18 26.22
C GLU A 550 37.07 21.79 26.56
N THR A 551 37.62 20.75 25.91
CA THR A 551 39.02 20.33 26.08
C THR A 551 40.01 21.15 25.23
N ARG A 552 39.54 22.12 24.42
CA ARG A 552 40.37 22.98 23.57
C ARG A 552 40.41 24.46 23.99
N GLU A 553 39.67 24.85 25.00
CA GLU A 553 39.87 26.14 25.66
C GLU A 553 40.99 25.99 26.70
N PRO A 554 42.06 26.79 26.59
CA PRO A 554 43.26 26.70 27.43
C PRO A 554 43.00 27.10 28.87
#